data_69a699dd78a1e0313d64632dbd2fe5ba
#
_entry.id   69a699dd78a1e0313d64632dbd2fe5ba
#
_cell.length_a   1.000
_cell.length_b   1.000
_cell.length_c   1.000
_cell.angle_alpha   90.00
_cell.angle_beta   90.00
_cell.angle_gamma   90.00
#
_symmetry.space_group_name_H-M   'P 1'
#
loop_
_entity.id
_entity.type
_entity.pdbx_description
1 polymer ?
#
loop_
_entity_poly.entity_id
_entity_poly.type
_entity_poly.pdbx_seq_one_letter_code
_entity_poly.pdbx_strand_id
1 'polypeptide(L)'
;IFGGSLGAKKINEAVFKSIDKLKDFNIIHIVGKNNSKSIEKPNYFQIEFAKNIWDYFNLADLVVSRAGANSIFEIQALKKPMLLIPLGKTQSRGDQIENAEAFKRYGFASVLYEEELTPVTLFKSITNLNKNKERYIKRMEEVSSVPSNKLVLQKILDLSK
;
A
#
# COMPACT_ATOMS: atom_id res chain seq x y z
N ILE A 1 5.17 2.14 5.47
CA ILE A 1 4.35 0.96 5.81
C ILE A 1 3.22 1.41 6.72
N PHE A 2 1.97 1.01 6.42
CA PHE A 2 0.86 1.29 7.33
C PHE A 2 -0.29 0.27 7.19
N GLY A 3 -1.00 0.03 8.31
CA GLY A 3 -2.09 -0.94 8.39
C GLY A 3 -3.50 -0.32 8.44
N GLY A 4 -3.63 0.98 8.15
CA GLY A 4 -4.84 1.76 8.38
C GLY A 4 -4.80 2.53 9.70
N SER A 5 -5.84 3.32 10.01
CA SER A 5 -5.89 4.25 11.16
C SER A 5 -5.72 3.56 12.53
N LEU A 6 -6.21 2.33 12.66
CA LEU A 6 -6.11 1.54 13.90
C LEU A 6 -4.82 0.69 13.98
N GLY A 7 -4.03 0.68 12.90
CA GLY A 7 -2.90 -0.23 12.74
C GLY A 7 -3.35 -1.64 12.34
N ALA A 8 -2.37 -2.50 12.03
CA ALA A 8 -2.60 -3.89 11.66
C ALA A 8 -1.61 -4.79 12.41
N LYS A 9 -2.06 -5.45 13.47
CA LYS A 9 -1.20 -6.24 14.35
C LYS A 9 -0.30 -7.22 13.60
N LYS A 10 -0.86 -8.00 12.67
CA LYS A 10 -0.07 -8.97 11.87
C LYS A 10 0.99 -8.29 10.99
N ILE A 11 0.65 -7.17 10.33
CA ILE A 11 1.63 -6.41 9.54
C ILE A 11 2.71 -5.87 10.47
N ASN A 12 2.34 -5.23 11.58
CA ASN A 12 3.28 -4.68 12.53
C ASN A 12 4.26 -5.75 13.04
N GLU A 13 3.77 -6.93 13.42
CA GLU A 13 4.60 -8.03 13.90
C GLU A 13 5.57 -8.55 12.82
N ALA A 14 5.10 -8.69 11.59
CA ALA A 14 5.94 -9.10 10.46
C ALA A 14 7.03 -8.06 10.17
N VAL A 15 6.69 -6.76 10.20
CA VAL A 15 7.65 -5.66 10.03
C VAL A 15 8.69 -5.66 11.14
N PHE A 16 8.28 -5.68 12.41
CA PHE A 16 9.21 -5.66 13.54
C PHE A 16 10.24 -6.81 13.47
N LYS A 17 9.81 -7.99 13.02
CA LYS A 17 10.69 -9.15 12.83
C LYS A 17 11.53 -9.11 11.54
N SER A 18 11.27 -8.14 10.66
CA SER A 18 11.95 -8.01 9.35
C SER A 18 12.94 -6.86 9.30
N ILE A 19 13.00 -5.98 10.31
CA ILE A 19 13.78 -4.73 10.27
C ILE A 19 15.24 -5.00 9.89
N ASP A 20 15.89 -5.98 10.50
CA ASP A 20 17.29 -6.30 10.21
C ASP A 20 17.52 -6.81 8.77
N LYS A 21 16.50 -7.46 8.18
CA LYS A 21 16.55 -7.89 6.77
C LYS A 21 16.32 -6.73 5.81
N LEU A 22 15.58 -5.70 6.26
CA LEU A 22 15.25 -4.50 5.50
C LEU A 22 16.26 -3.36 5.71
N LYS A 23 17.50 -3.66 6.12
CA LYS A 23 18.55 -2.68 6.43
C LYS A 23 18.89 -1.73 5.28
N ASP A 24 18.65 -2.13 4.04
CA ASP A 24 18.90 -1.34 2.83
C ASP A 24 17.73 -0.40 2.48
N PHE A 25 16.67 -0.36 3.30
CA PHE A 25 15.50 0.51 3.16
C PHE A 25 15.41 1.47 4.35
N ASN A 26 15.09 2.73 4.07
CA ASN A 26 14.61 3.65 5.10
C ASN A 26 13.11 3.42 5.32
N ILE A 27 12.71 3.06 6.52
CA ILE A 27 11.34 2.63 6.82
C ILE A 27 10.63 3.65 7.70
N ILE A 28 9.52 4.18 7.20
CA ILE A 28 8.54 4.88 8.03
C ILE A 28 7.38 3.91 8.28
N HIS A 29 7.13 3.59 9.54
CA HIS A 29 6.10 2.64 9.94
C HIS A 29 5.03 3.31 10.79
N ILE A 30 3.82 3.45 10.25
CA ILE A 30 2.65 3.96 10.95
C ILE A 30 1.96 2.77 11.61
N VAL A 31 2.26 2.59 12.90
CA VAL A 31 1.89 1.37 13.65
C VAL A 31 0.47 1.35 14.17
N GLY A 32 -0.21 2.50 14.23
CA GLY A 32 -1.48 2.67 14.91
C GLY A 32 -1.32 2.97 16.40
N LYS A 33 -2.33 3.59 17.00
CA LYS A 33 -2.32 4.03 18.40
C LYS A 33 -2.00 2.88 19.36
N ASN A 34 -1.11 3.12 20.32
CA ASN A 34 -0.67 2.16 21.36
C ASN A 34 0.02 0.89 20.80
N ASN A 35 0.54 0.92 19.57
CA ASN A 35 1.25 -0.22 18.98
C ASN A 35 2.77 0.02 18.83
N SER A 36 3.29 1.12 19.34
CA SER A 36 4.71 1.42 19.28
C SER A 36 5.56 0.42 20.09
N LYS A 37 6.78 0.15 19.62
CA LYS A 37 7.78 -0.65 20.32
C LYS A 37 9.07 0.16 20.47
N SER A 38 9.82 -0.10 21.54
CA SER A 38 11.16 0.45 21.70
C SER A 38 12.13 -0.25 20.75
N ILE A 39 12.34 0.34 19.56
CA ILE A 39 13.24 -0.16 18.52
C ILE A 39 14.11 1.00 18.06
N GLU A 40 15.40 0.89 18.31
CA GLU A 40 16.40 1.88 17.91
C GLU A 40 17.23 1.33 16.74
N LYS A 41 16.89 1.74 15.54
CA LYS A 41 17.62 1.43 14.31
C LYS A 41 17.70 2.67 13.44
N PRO A 42 18.85 2.97 12.83
CA PRO A 42 19.07 4.23 12.11
C PRO A 42 18.19 4.36 10.86
N ASN A 43 17.74 3.25 10.30
CA ASN A 43 16.91 3.19 9.10
C ASN A 43 15.42 2.91 9.39
N TYR A 44 15.00 2.94 10.65
CA TYR A 44 13.62 2.62 11.04
C TYR A 44 13.04 3.71 11.92
N PHE A 45 11.97 4.33 11.43
CA PHE A 45 11.21 5.35 12.13
C PHE A 45 9.75 4.92 12.27
N GLN A 46 9.22 4.94 13.49
CA GLN A 46 7.82 4.60 13.74
C GLN A 46 7.03 5.78 14.31
N ILE A 47 5.78 5.86 13.91
CA ILE A 47 4.79 6.80 14.46
C ILE A 47 3.47 6.06 14.70
N GLU A 48 2.74 6.51 15.70
CA GLU A 48 1.44 5.90 16.01
C GLU A 48 0.35 6.36 15.04
N PHE A 49 0.39 7.62 14.66
CA PHE A 49 -0.65 8.21 13.82
C PHE A 49 -0.07 9.32 12.92
N ALA A 50 -0.45 9.30 11.67
CA ALA A 50 -0.14 10.36 10.71
C ALA A 50 -1.32 11.34 10.61
N LYS A 51 -1.12 12.59 10.99
CA LYS A 51 -2.16 13.64 10.85
C LYS A 51 -2.52 13.87 9.38
N ASN A 52 -1.51 13.87 8.52
CA ASN A 52 -1.65 13.97 7.07
C ASN A 52 -0.89 12.81 6.42
N ILE A 53 -1.61 11.77 6.02
CA ILE A 53 -1.01 10.57 5.40
C ILE A 53 -0.37 10.87 4.04
N TRP A 54 -0.86 11.90 3.32
CA TRP A 54 -0.36 12.30 2.02
C TRP A 54 1.11 12.72 2.04
N ASP A 55 1.58 13.35 3.12
CA ASP A 55 2.99 13.74 3.26
C ASP A 55 3.89 12.50 3.22
N TYR A 56 3.48 11.43 3.89
CA TYR A 56 4.21 10.16 3.93
C TYR A 56 4.14 9.41 2.61
N PHE A 57 3.00 9.45 1.91
CA PHE A 57 2.89 8.87 0.58
C PHE A 57 3.76 9.62 -0.44
N ASN A 58 3.79 10.95 -0.38
CA ASN A 58 4.65 11.76 -1.26
C ASN A 58 6.13 11.45 -1.04
N LEU A 59 6.55 11.31 0.21
CA LEU A 59 7.94 11.00 0.58
C LEU A 59 8.36 9.58 0.18
N ALA A 60 7.42 8.63 0.14
CA ALA A 60 7.72 7.23 -0.08
C ALA A 60 8.13 6.92 -1.53
N ASP A 61 9.10 6.04 -1.74
CA ASP A 61 9.42 5.41 -3.03
C ASP A 61 8.47 4.24 -3.32
N LEU A 62 7.99 3.56 -2.29
CA LEU A 62 7.00 2.48 -2.36
C LEU A 62 6.18 2.43 -1.06
N VAL A 63 4.97 1.89 -1.15
CA VAL A 63 4.05 1.82 -0.01
C VAL A 63 3.64 0.36 0.26
N VAL A 64 3.66 -0.03 1.53
CA VAL A 64 3.08 -1.31 1.99
C VAL A 64 1.84 -0.99 2.82
N SER A 65 0.68 -1.52 2.42
CA SER A 65 -0.58 -1.20 3.11
C SER A 65 -1.63 -2.31 3.05
N ARG A 66 -2.71 -2.12 3.81
CA ARG A 66 -3.98 -2.80 3.57
C ARG A 66 -4.59 -2.34 2.24
N ALA A 67 -5.55 -3.11 1.71
CA ALA A 67 -6.21 -2.81 0.44
C ALA A 67 -7.58 -2.12 0.61
N GLY A 68 -7.66 -1.17 1.54
CA GLY A 68 -8.84 -0.31 1.69
C GLY A 68 -8.98 0.66 0.52
N ALA A 69 -10.19 0.81 -0.04
CA ALA A 69 -10.43 1.56 -1.27
C ALA A 69 -9.83 2.98 -1.25
N ASN A 70 -10.10 3.77 -0.21
CA ASN A 70 -9.58 5.14 -0.14
C ASN A 70 -8.06 5.19 -0.28
N SER A 71 -7.36 4.39 0.54
CA SER A 71 -5.90 4.39 0.55
C SER A 71 -5.27 3.94 -0.77
N ILE A 72 -5.81 2.90 -1.41
CA ILE A 72 -5.22 2.39 -2.66
C ILE A 72 -5.38 3.38 -3.81
N PHE A 73 -6.51 4.10 -3.88
CA PHE A 73 -6.70 5.15 -4.89
C PHE A 73 -5.84 6.39 -4.61
N GLU A 74 -5.63 6.75 -3.35
CA GLU A 74 -4.71 7.83 -2.96
C GLU A 74 -3.27 7.49 -3.36
N ILE A 75 -2.81 6.28 -3.08
CA ILE A 75 -1.46 5.80 -3.45
C ILE A 75 -1.31 5.75 -4.97
N GLN A 76 -2.35 5.28 -5.70
CA GLN A 76 -2.37 5.25 -7.15
C GLN A 76 -2.30 6.65 -7.76
N ALA A 77 -3.04 7.63 -7.21
CA ALA A 77 -3.02 9.02 -7.68
C ALA A 77 -1.61 9.63 -7.62
N LEU A 78 -0.82 9.22 -6.63
CA LEU A 78 0.59 9.60 -6.48
C LEU A 78 1.55 8.69 -7.27
N LYS A 79 1.03 7.71 -8.01
CA LYS A 79 1.80 6.74 -8.81
C LYS A 79 2.86 5.99 -8.00
N LYS A 80 2.58 5.72 -6.73
CA LYS A 80 3.51 5.00 -5.85
C LYS A 80 3.35 3.49 -6.00
N PRO A 81 4.42 2.74 -6.31
CA PRO A 81 4.38 1.28 -6.29
C PRO A 81 3.90 0.79 -4.94
N MET A 82 2.97 -0.17 -4.94
CA MET A 82 2.35 -0.63 -3.70
C MET A 82 2.38 -2.14 -3.54
N LEU A 83 2.68 -2.58 -2.30
CA LEU A 83 2.46 -3.95 -1.85
C LEU A 83 1.19 -3.96 -0.99
N LEU A 84 0.16 -4.60 -1.48
CA LEU A 84 -1.12 -4.71 -0.79
C LEU A 84 -1.18 -6.00 0.03
N ILE A 85 -1.56 -5.87 1.30
CA ILE A 85 -1.77 -6.97 2.23
C ILE A 85 -3.23 -6.90 2.67
N PRO A 86 -4.17 -7.49 1.89
CA PRO A 86 -5.59 -7.42 2.20
C PRO A 86 -5.92 -8.15 3.51
N LEU A 87 -6.97 -7.71 4.20
CA LEU A 87 -7.57 -8.46 5.30
C LEU A 87 -8.10 -9.79 4.81
N GLY A 88 -7.85 -10.85 5.56
CA GLY A 88 -8.36 -12.19 5.26
C GLY A 88 -9.91 -12.26 5.25
N LYS A 89 -10.46 -13.24 4.56
CA LYS A 89 -11.92 -13.42 4.39
C LYS A 89 -12.69 -13.55 5.71
N THR A 90 -12.04 -14.04 6.77
CA THR A 90 -12.65 -14.17 8.09
C THR A 90 -12.77 -12.86 8.86
N GLN A 91 -12.07 -11.82 8.43
CA GLN A 91 -11.99 -10.52 9.13
C GLN A 91 -12.62 -9.36 8.33
N SER A 92 -12.99 -9.59 7.08
CA SER A 92 -13.64 -8.62 6.21
C SER A 92 -14.71 -9.28 5.36
N ARG A 93 -15.57 -8.46 4.74
CA ARG A 93 -16.57 -8.92 3.75
C ARG A 93 -15.96 -9.36 2.42
N GLY A 94 -14.62 -9.38 2.30
CA GLY A 94 -13.89 -9.74 1.09
C GLY A 94 -13.54 -8.55 0.18
N ASP A 95 -14.07 -7.37 0.47
CA ASP A 95 -13.85 -6.14 -0.31
C ASP A 95 -12.36 -5.80 -0.51
N GLN A 96 -11.53 -5.98 0.53
CA GLN A 96 -10.09 -5.71 0.40
C GLN A 96 -9.38 -6.71 -0.51
N ILE A 97 -9.81 -7.97 -0.53
CA ILE A 97 -9.25 -9.00 -1.43
C ILE A 97 -9.62 -8.65 -2.87
N GLU A 98 -10.88 -8.29 -3.13
CA GLU A 98 -11.34 -7.89 -4.46
C GLU A 98 -10.59 -6.64 -4.96
N ASN A 99 -10.42 -5.64 -4.12
CA ASN A 99 -9.63 -4.45 -4.41
C ASN A 99 -8.17 -4.80 -4.76
N ALA A 100 -7.52 -5.62 -3.93
CA ALA A 100 -6.14 -6.03 -4.14
C ALA A 100 -5.97 -6.78 -5.46
N GLU A 101 -6.87 -7.72 -5.76
CA GLU A 101 -6.85 -8.48 -7.01
C GLU A 101 -7.13 -7.61 -8.24
N ALA A 102 -8.03 -6.63 -8.13
CA ALA A 102 -8.26 -5.67 -9.21
C ALA A 102 -6.99 -4.86 -9.50
N PHE A 103 -6.34 -4.31 -8.48
CA PHE A 103 -5.11 -3.52 -8.63
C PHE A 103 -3.94 -4.36 -9.16
N LYS A 104 -3.84 -5.62 -8.76
CA LYS A 104 -2.88 -6.59 -9.30
C LYS A 104 -3.11 -6.85 -10.78
N ARG A 105 -4.37 -7.13 -11.20
CA ARG A 105 -4.73 -7.34 -12.62
C ARG A 105 -4.43 -6.13 -13.50
N TYR A 106 -4.65 -4.92 -12.98
CA TYR A 106 -4.30 -3.69 -13.69
C TYR A 106 -2.78 -3.41 -13.73
N GLY A 107 -1.99 -4.15 -12.97
CA GLY A 107 -0.54 -3.96 -12.89
C GLY A 107 -0.12 -2.76 -12.02
N PHE A 108 -0.96 -2.33 -11.09
CA PHE A 108 -0.70 -1.19 -10.20
C PHE A 108 -0.09 -1.62 -8.87
N ALA A 109 -0.30 -2.88 -8.46
CA ALA A 109 0.12 -3.38 -7.16
C ALA A 109 0.71 -4.80 -7.24
N SER A 110 1.58 -5.11 -6.28
CA SER A 110 1.88 -6.47 -5.85
C SER A 110 0.98 -6.85 -4.69
N VAL A 111 0.65 -8.12 -4.54
CA VAL A 111 -0.23 -8.61 -3.46
C VAL A 111 0.48 -9.70 -2.67
N LEU A 112 0.41 -9.61 -1.34
CA LEU A 112 0.81 -10.63 -0.39
C LEU A 112 -0.39 -10.90 0.52
N TYR A 113 -0.96 -12.10 0.45
CA TYR A 113 -2.11 -12.44 1.29
C TYR A 113 -1.72 -12.55 2.76
N GLU A 114 -2.63 -12.18 3.66
CA GLU A 114 -2.38 -12.16 5.09
C GLU A 114 -2.06 -13.55 5.65
N GLU A 115 -2.58 -14.60 5.03
CA GLU A 115 -2.32 -16.00 5.38
C GLU A 115 -0.85 -16.42 5.07
N GLU A 116 -0.25 -15.78 4.08
CA GLU A 116 1.14 -16.00 3.64
C GLU A 116 2.12 -15.03 4.31
N LEU A 117 1.62 -14.08 5.11
CA LEU A 117 2.43 -13.03 5.71
C LEU A 117 3.37 -13.57 6.79
N THR A 118 4.64 -13.58 6.48
CA THR A 118 5.74 -13.88 7.39
C THR A 118 6.85 -12.83 7.23
N PRO A 119 7.81 -12.72 8.16
CA PRO A 119 8.95 -11.82 7.99
C PRO A 119 9.76 -12.10 6.69
N VAL A 120 9.81 -13.36 6.26
CA VAL A 120 10.53 -13.78 5.06
C VAL A 120 9.76 -13.39 3.79
N THR A 121 8.46 -13.68 3.73
CA THR A 121 7.64 -13.35 2.57
C THR A 121 7.46 -11.83 2.42
N LEU A 122 7.32 -11.09 3.51
CA LEU A 122 7.28 -9.64 3.51
C LEU A 122 8.57 -9.05 2.91
N PHE A 123 9.74 -9.48 3.41
CA PHE A 123 11.03 -9.04 2.88
C PHE A 123 11.16 -9.32 1.37
N LYS A 124 10.85 -10.55 0.94
CA LYS A 124 10.89 -10.94 -0.48
C LYS A 124 9.96 -10.08 -1.33
N SER A 125 8.74 -9.84 -0.86
CA SER A 125 7.75 -9.05 -1.59
C SER A 125 8.16 -7.57 -1.72
N ILE A 126 8.68 -6.95 -0.66
CA ILE A 126 9.21 -5.58 -0.70
C ILE A 126 10.39 -5.49 -1.67
N THR A 127 11.34 -6.40 -1.57
CA THR A 127 12.52 -6.43 -2.45
C THR A 127 12.12 -6.61 -3.92
N ASN A 128 11.18 -7.50 -4.20
CA ASN A 128 10.67 -7.71 -5.55
C ASN A 128 9.93 -6.50 -6.09
N LEU A 129 9.07 -5.87 -5.25
CA LEU A 129 8.40 -4.62 -5.62
C LEU A 129 9.41 -3.52 -5.96
N ASN A 130 10.44 -3.34 -5.13
CA ASN A 130 11.47 -2.34 -5.35
C ASN A 130 12.25 -2.57 -6.68
N LYS A 131 12.61 -3.81 -6.96
CA LYS A 131 13.28 -4.18 -8.23
C LYS A 131 12.44 -3.85 -9.47
N ASN A 132 11.11 -3.93 -9.35
CA ASN A 132 10.18 -3.76 -10.46
C ASN A 132 9.40 -2.43 -10.38
N LYS A 133 9.80 -1.49 -9.54
CA LYS A 133 9.03 -0.27 -9.24
C LYS A 133 8.68 0.55 -10.49
N GLU A 134 9.61 0.69 -11.43
CA GLU A 134 9.42 1.45 -12.66
C GLU A 134 8.29 0.88 -13.54
N ARG A 135 8.11 -0.45 -13.55
CA ARG A 135 7.01 -1.10 -14.26
C ARG A 135 5.65 -0.69 -13.70
N TYR A 136 5.52 -0.60 -12.36
CA TYR A 136 4.28 -0.19 -11.71
C TYR A 136 3.98 1.29 -11.94
N ILE A 137 5.01 2.15 -11.84
CA ILE A 137 4.90 3.59 -12.11
C ILE A 137 4.41 3.81 -13.53
N LYS A 138 5.11 3.25 -14.52
CA LYS A 138 4.76 3.37 -15.94
C LYS A 138 3.32 2.93 -16.19
N ARG A 139 2.89 1.82 -15.59
CA ARG A 139 1.53 1.31 -15.77
C ARG A 139 0.47 2.27 -15.21
N MET A 140 0.72 2.87 -14.06
CA MET A 140 -0.17 3.88 -13.48
C MET A 140 -0.19 5.18 -14.30
N GLU A 141 0.93 5.57 -14.92
CA GLU A 141 1.01 6.72 -15.82
C GLU A 141 0.17 6.55 -17.09
N GLU A 142 0.26 5.37 -17.71
CA GLU A 142 -0.53 5.03 -18.90
C GLU A 142 -2.05 5.19 -18.67
N VAL A 143 -2.54 4.82 -17.50
CA VAL A 143 -3.96 4.90 -17.16
C VAL A 143 -4.37 6.32 -16.71
N SER A 144 -3.49 7.03 -16.01
CA SER A 144 -3.75 8.40 -15.54
C SER A 144 -3.83 9.41 -16.69
N SER A 145 -3.34 9.07 -17.88
CA SER A 145 -3.44 9.91 -19.08
C SER A 145 -4.86 10.02 -19.65
N VAL A 146 -5.78 9.15 -19.21
CA VAL A 146 -7.20 9.23 -19.61
C VAL A 146 -7.93 10.14 -18.64
N PRO A 147 -8.39 11.34 -19.07
CA PRO A 147 -9.08 12.27 -18.18
C PRO A 147 -10.48 11.73 -17.83
N SER A 148 -10.57 11.03 -16.70
CA SER A 148 -11.81 10.41 -16.19
C SER A 148 -12.97 11.43 -16.11
N ASN A 149 -12.69 12.68 -15.77
CA ASN A 149 -13.69 13.74 -15.72
C ASN A 149 -14.29 14.03 -17.10
N LYS A 150 -13.51 13.97 -18.18
CA LYS A 150 -14.03 14.14 -19.56
C LYS A 150 -14.91 12.96 -19.98
N LEU A 151 -14.53 11.72 -19.60
CA LEU A 151 -15.31 10.53 -19.89
C LEU A 151 -16.66 10.53 -19.17
N VAL A 152 -16.67 10.92 -17.88
CA VAL A 152 -17.91 11.04 -17.10
C VAL A 152 -18.81 12.13 -17.68
N LEU A 153 -18.25 13.32 -17.98
CA LEU A 153 -19.01 14.42 -18.57
C LEU A 153 -19.60 14.02 -19.93
N GLN A 154 -18.80 13.37 -20.79
CA GLN A 154 -19.28 12.89 -22.10
C GLN A 154 -20.43 11.89 -21.95
N LYS A 155 -20.33 10.94 -21.01
CA LYS A 155 -21.41 9.99 -20.75
C LYS A 155 -22.68 10.66 -20.23
N ILE A 156 -22.58 11.66 -19.36
CA ILE A 156 -23.73 12.45 -18.88
C ILE A 156 -24.39 13.17 -20.06
N LEU A 157 -23.62 13.81 -20.93
CA LEU A 157 -24.14 14.50 -22.12
C LEU A 157 -24.79 13.54 -23.13
N ASP A 158 -24.25 12.33 -23.27
CA ASP A 158 -24.82 11.30 -24.17
C ASP A 158 -26.13 10.72 -23.64
N LEU A 159 -26.32 10.68 -22.31
CA LEU A 159 -27.56 10.23 -21.66
C LEU A 159 -28.65 11.31 -21.58
N SER A 160 -28.30 12.58 -21.83
CA SER A 160 -29.21 13.73 -21.79
C SER A 160 -29.79 14.10 -23.17
N LYS A 161 -29.49 13.31 -24.20
CA LYS A 161 -30.08 13.37 -25.53
C LYS A 161 -31.15 12.31 -25.70
#